data_a5f89e08bab55d91bd226e876f6e1ff5
#
_entry.id   a5f89e08bab55d91bd226e876f6e1ff5
#
_cell.length_a   1.000
_cell.length_b   1.000
_cell.length_c   1.000
_cell.angle_alpha   90.00
_cell.angle_beta   90.00
_cell.angle_gamma   90.00
#
_symmetry.space_group_name_H-M   'P 1'
#
loop_
_entity.id
_entity.type
_entity.pdbx_description
1 polymer ?
#
loop_
_entity_poly.entity_id
_entity_poly.type
_entity_poly.pdbx_seq_one_letter_code
_entity_poly.pdbx_strand_id
1 'polypeptide(L)'
;RYGFEVDNKKVYKEWLYRRNNKKRAKEVELLYREEDTYNVHPSCTIAKNLIANKMVRSNALLVSVAAQFNDETAVSIVNWLNDTSIITTHDDDVMWKRAAIKLDDPKIRKRIVDFSRFADLGIEDIYKVNDEVVSSHVQYDDEGKETQTVSFPFESNESEGTIKYFQLAYPIIDALDNGKRLVIDEIDSKMHPKLTSKIIELFNFKAT
;
A
#
# COMPACT_ATOMS: atom_id res chain seq x y z
N ARG A 1 -16.15 9.77 7.51
CA ARG A 1 -16.27 8.30 7.65
C ARG A 1 -17.13 7.78 6.50
N TYR A 2 -16.61 6.81 5.76
CA TYR A 2 -17.29 6.13 4.65
C TYR A 2 -17.29 4.62 4.91
N GLY A 3 -18.35 3.93 4.48
CA GLY A 3 -18.42 2.48 4.57
C GLY A 3 -19.59 1.92 3.75
N PHE A 4 -19.59 0.60 3.56
CA PHE A 4 -20.59 -0.11 2.79
C PHE A 4 -20.69 -1.58 3.21
N GLU A 5 -21.83 -2.20 2.89
CA GLU A 5 -22.10 -3.63 3.00
C GLU A 5 -22.50 -4.13 1.61
N VAL A 6 -21.75 -5.09 1.06
CA VAL A 6 -21.94 -5.64 -0.29
C VAL A 6 -21.73 -7.14 -0.33
N ASP A 7 -22.32 -7.77 -1.31
CA ASP A 7 -21.92 -9.09 -1.77
C ASP A 7 -21.53 -9.04 -3.27
N ASN A 8 -21.39 -10.19 -3.91
CA ASN A 8 -21.06 -10.27 -5.33
C ASN A 8 -22.23 -9.90 -6.27
N LYS A 9 -23.40 -9.54 -5.75
CA LYS A 9 -24.63 -9.26 -6.53
C LYS A 9 -25.13 -7.84 -6.32
N LYS A 10 -25.09 -7.32 -5.08
CA LYS A 10 -25.68 -6.02 -4.74
C LYS A 10 -25.00 -5.32 -3.58
N VAL A 11 -25.29 -4.03 -3.48
CA VAL A 11 -24.97 -3.18 -2.33
C VAL A 11 -26.18 -3.19 -1.40
N TYR A 12 -25.99 -3.65 -0.17
CA TYR A 12 -27.01 -3.66 0.88
C TYR A 12 -27.09 -2.33 1.59
N LYS A 13 -25.91 -1.79 1.98
CA LYS A 13 -25.81 -0.49 2.65
C LYS A 13 -24.60 0.28 2.13
N GLU A 14 -24.74 1.59 2.15
CA GLU A 14 -23.66 2.53 1.87
C GLU A 14 -23.88 3.80 2.69
N TRP A 15 -22.84 4.29 3.38
CA TRP A 15 -22.97 5.49 4.20
C TRP A 15 -21.75 6.39 4.11
N LEU A 16 -21.99 7.69 4.17
CA LEU A 16 -20.97 8.72 4.18
C LEU A 16 -21.31 9.79 5.21
N TYR A 17 -20.41 9.99 6.15
CA TYR A 17 -20.49 11.03 7.17
C TYR A 17 -19.30 11.96 7.07
N ARG A 18 -19.54 13.26 7.26
CA ARG A 18 -18.51 14.30 7.31
C ARG A 18 -18.48 14.95 8.69
N ARG A 19 -17.28 15.17 9.22
CA ARG A 19 -17.04 15.95 10.42
C ARG A 19 -15.97 16.99 10.14
N ASN A 20 -16.23 18.25 10.47
CA ASN A 20 -15.24 19.32 10.37
C ASN A 20 -14.20 19.17 11.50
N ASN A 21 -12.94 19.60 11.27
CA ASN A 21 -11.84 19.51 12.26
C ASN A 21 -11.98 20.48 13.46
N LYS A 22 -13.11 21.17 13.63
CA LYS A 22 -13.34 22.05 14.80
C LYS A 22 -13.63 21.22 16.03
N LYS A 23 -13.03 21.59 17.19
CA LYS A 23 -13.37 21.03 18.51
C LYS A 23 -14.88 21.14 18.73
N ARG A 24 -15.63 20.06 18.84
CA ARG A 24 -17.10 19.95 19.00
C ARG A 24 -17.93 20.01 17.70
N ALA A 25 -17.33 19.89 16.51
CA ALA A 25 -18.12 19.75 15.28
C ALA A 25 -18.96 18.46 15.33
N LYS A 26 -20.26 18.57 15.04
CA LYS A 26 -21.15 17.43 14.89
C LYS A 26 -20.84 16.71 13.58
N GLU A 27 -21.00 15.40 13.58
CA GLU A 27 -20.97 14.60 12.35
C GLU A 27 -22.24 14.85 11.55
N VAL A 28 -22.10 15.04 10.25
CA VAL A 28 -23.21 15.28 9.32
C VAL A 28 -23.29 14.10 8.39
N GLU A 29 -24.46 13.47 8.29
CA GLU A 29 -24.75 12.44 7.30
C GLU A 29 -24.87 13.10 5.91
N LEU A 30 -24.01 12.68 4.99
CA LEU A 30 -24.04 13.12 3.58
C LEU A 30 -24.80 12.13 2.71
N LEU A 31 -24.70 10.86 3.03
CA LEU A 31 -25.35 9.77 2.31
C LEU A 31 -25.64 8.62 3.29
N TYR A 32 -26.83 8.09 3.21
CA TYR A 32 -27.20 6.78 3.71
C TYR A 32 -28.03 6.06 2.64
N ARG A 33 -27.64 4.84 2.30
CA ARG A 33 -28.37 3.95 1.40
C ARG A 33 -28.65 2.64 2.11
N GLU A 34 -29.86 2.15 1.96
CA GLU A 34 -30.27 0.82 2.36
C GLU A 34 -31.03 0.21 1.19
N GLU A 35 -30.40 -0.75 0.51
CA GLU A 35 -30.83 -1.32 -0.77
C GLU A 35 -31.12 -0.24 -1.83
N ASP A 36 -32.40 -0.04 -2.18
CA ASP A 36 -32.84 0.94 -3.17
C ASP A 36 -33.37 2.25 -2.53
N THR A 37 -33.29 2.36 -1.22
CA THR A 37 -33.70 3.56 -0.47
C THR A 37 -32.47 4.43 -0.17
N TYR A 38 -32.59 5.73 -0.46
CA TYR A 38 -31.50 6.67 -0.32
C TYR A 38 -31.91 7.88 0.53
N ASN A 39 -31.11 8.23 1.51
CA ASN A 39 -31.12 9.51 2.20
C ASN A 39 -29.86 10.29 1.82
N VAL A 40 -30.01 11.41 1.12
CA VAL A 40 -28.87 12.18 0.59
C VAL A 40 -29.01 13.63 1.01
N HIS A 41 -27.94 14.14 1.65
CA HIS A 41 -27.89 15.52 2.10
C HIS A 41 -28.11 16.51 0.94
N PRO A 42 -28.81 17.65 1.17
CA PRO A 42 -29.09 18.63 0.14
C PRO A 42 -27.86 19.15 -0.64
N SER A 43 -26.69 19.18 -0.03
CA SER A 43 -25.45 19.64 -0.68
C SER A 43 -24.87 18.63 -1.69
N CYS A 44 -25.30 17.37 -1.68
CA CYS A 44 -24.79 16.32 -2.60
C CYS A 44 -25.65 16.30 -3.88
N THR A 45 -25.56 17.35 -4.69
CA THR A 45 -26.42 17.56 -5.85
C THR A 45 -26.21 16.51 -6.94
N ILE A 46 -24.96 16.10 -7.20
CA ILE A 46 -24.63 15.06 -8.18
C ILE A 46 -25.25 13.73 -7.78
N ALA A 47 -25.06 13.29 -6.53
CA ALA A 47 -25.65 12.06 -6.02
C ALA A 47 -27.18 12.03 -6.15
N LYS A 48 -27.85 13.15 -5.83
CA LYS A 48 -29.32 13.28 -6.00
C LYS A 48 -29.75 13.14 -7.46
N ASN A 49 -29.04 13.77 -8.38
CA ASN A 49 -29.35 13.69 -9.81
C ASN A 49 -29.17 12.27 -10.35
N LEU A 50 -28.10 11.58 -9.92
CA LEU A 50 -27.84 10.18 -10.30
C LEU A 50 -28.97 9.25 -9.86
N ILE A 51 -29.47 9.42 -8.63
CA ILE A 51 -30.57 8.64 -8.09
C ILE A 51 -31.88 8.93 -8.84
N ALA A 52 -32.22 10.23 -9.00
CA ALA A 52 -33.43 10.66 -9.67
C ALA A 52 -33.53 10.13 -11.12
N ASN A 53 -32.40 10.03 -11.81
CA ASN A 53 -32.32 9.53 -13.18
C ASN A 53 -32.03 8.00 -13.24
N LYS A 54 -32.10 7.28 -12.13
CA LYS A 54 -31.86 5.82 -12.03
C LYS A 54 -30.51 5.38 -12.64
N MET A 55 -29.47 6.20 -12.48
CA MET A 55 -28.14 5.93 -13.04
C MET A 55 -27.26 5.07 -12.13
N VAL A 56 -27.75 4.72 -10.96
CA VAL A 56 -27.01 3.89 -9.99
C VAL A 56 -27.58 2.47 -10.01
N ARG A 57 -26.74 1.52 -10.41
CA ARG A 57 -27.11 0.09 -10.42
C ARG A 57 -27.16 -0.46 -8.99
N SER A 58 -27.93 -1.53 -8.77
CA SER A 58 -28.03 -2.17 -7.45
C SER A 58 -26.68 -2.71 -6.93
N ASN A 59 -25.77 -3.06 -7.83
CA ASN A 59 -24.42 -3.55 -7.51
C ASN A 59 -23.31 -2.47 -7.57
N ALA A 60 -23.68 -1.21 -7.72
CA ALA A 60 -22.72 -0.10 -7.78
C ALA A 60 -22.83 0.78 -6.53
N LEU A 61 -21.69 1.14 -5.96
CA LEU A 61 -21.62 2.14 -4.89
C LEU A 61 -21.90 3.54 -5.45
N LEU A 62 -22.80 4.29 -4.81
CA LEU A 62 -23.16 5.64 -5.23
C LEU A 62 -21.94 6.58 -5.24
N VAL A 63 -21.05 6.45 -4.24
CA VAL A 63 -19.79 7.23 -4.20
C VAL A 63 -18.94 6.93 -5.43
N SER A 64 -18.81 5.68 -5.85
CA SER A 64 -18.03 5.33 -7.04
C SER A 64 -18.65 5.90 -8.32
N VAL A 65 -19.96 5.88 -8.45
CA VAL A 65 -20.66 6.46 -9.60
C VAL A 65 -20.55 7.99 -9.56
N ALA A 66 -20.75 8.63 -8.41
CA ALA A 66 -20.64 10.08 -8.27
C ALA A 66 -19.23 10.60 -8.59
N ALA A 67 -18.18 9.84 -8.27
CA ALA A 67 -16.81 10.16 -8.62
C ALA A 67 -16.60 10.22 -10.15
N GLN A 68 -17.26 9.32 -10.93
CA GLN A 68 -17.21 9.35 -12.40
C GLN A 68 -17.87 10.60 -12.98
N PHE A 69 -18.77 11.25 -12.23
CA PHE A 69 -19.40 12.51 -12.57
C PHE A 69 -18.75 13.73 -11.89
N ASN A 70 -17.50 13.58 -11.43
CA ASN A 70 -16.68 14.64 -10.84
C ASN A 70 -17.25 15.24 -9.54
N ASP A 71 -17.99 14.50 -8.73
CA ASP A 71 -18.30 14.92 -7.37
C ASP A 71 -16.99 14.98 -6.55
N GLU A 72 -16.61 16.18 -6.09
CA GLU A 72 -15.32 16.41 -5.41
C GLU A 72 -15.13 15.53 -4.16
N THR A 73 -16.21 15.35 -3.38
CA THR A 73 -16.15 14.51 -2.17
C THR A 73 -15.98 13.05 -2.54
N ALA A 74 -16.70 12.57 -3.54
CA ALA A 74 -16.61 11.20 -4.01
C ALA A 74 -15.25 10.92 -4.66
N VAL A 75 -14.73 11.81 -5.49
CA VAL A 75 -13.37 11.73 -6.08
C VAL A 75 -12.32 11.65 -4.98
N SER A 76 -12.43 12.50 -3.94
CA SER A 76 -11.48 12.46 -2.82
C SER A 76 -11.49 11.13 -2.08
N ILE A 77 -12.67 10.51 -1.90
CA ILE A 77 -12.79 9.20 -1.24
C ILE A 77 -12.19 8.10 -2.13
N VAL A 78 -12.51 8.09 -3.43
CA VAL A 78 -11.98 7.09 -4.37
C VAL A 78 -10.46 7.19 -4.46
N ASN A 79 -9.91 8.40 -4.56
CA ASN A 79 -8.46 8.61 -4.56
C ASN A 79 -7.83 8.12 -3.24
N TRP A 80 -8.47 8.42 -2.10
CA TRP A 80 -7.99 7.94 -0.80
C TRP A 80 -7.94 6.40 -0.74
N LEU A 81 -8.93 5.71 -1.29
CA LEU A 81 -8.93 4.24 -1.38
C LEU A 81 -7.85 3.72 -2.34
N ASN A 82 -7.71 4.35 -3.52
CA ASN A 82 -6.70 3.98 -4.52
C ASN A 82 -5.26 4.18 -4.03
N ASP A 83 -5.04 5.18 -3.15
CA ASP A 83 -3.74 5.43 -2.51
C ASP A 83 -3.47 4.49 -1.32
N THR A 84 -4.34 3.52 -1.08
CA THR A 84 -4.18 2.52 -0.02
C THR A 84 -3.79 1.18 -0.64
N SER A 85 -2.59 0.69 -0.33
CA SER A 85 -2.15 -0.65 -0.70
C SER A 85 -2.41 -1.62 0.45
N ILE A 86 -3.07 -2.73 0.16
CA ILE A 86 -3.28 -3.82 1.10
C ILE A 86 -2.38 -4.97 0.65
N ILE A 87 -1.54 -5.47 1.55
CA ILE A 87 -0.61 -6.57 1.32
C ILE A 87 -0.96 -7.68 2.30
N THR A 88 -1.23 -8.86 1.78
CA THR A 88 -1.53 -10.06 2.55
C THR A 88 -0.43 -11.11 2.38
N THR A 89 -0.45 -12.15 3.18
CA THR A 89 0.50 -13.27 3.07
C THR A 89 0.41 -14.03 1.75
N HIS A 90 -0.67 -13.86 0.99
CA HIS A 90 -0.85 -14.47 -0.33
C HIS A 90 -0.25 -13.64 -1.48
N ASP A 91 0.25 -12.45 -1.20
CA ASP A 91 0.77 -11.54 -2.22
C ASP A 91 2.28 -11.69 -2.46
N ASP A 92 2.96 -12.62 -1.81
CA ASP A 92 4.41 -12.78 -1.84
C ASP A 92 4.99 -12.82 -3.27
N ASP A 93 4.40 -13.61 -4.18
CA ASP A 93 4.84 -13.69 -5.58
C ASP A 93 4.64 -12.36 -6.34
N VAL A 94 3.52 -11.67 -6.05
CA VAL A 94 3.22 -10.38 -6.68
C VAL A 94 4.18 -9.31 -6.19
N MET A 95 4.49 -9.31 -4.89
CA MET A 95 5.43 -8.37 -4.28
C MET A 95 6.85 -8.64 -4.78
N TRP A 96 7.27 -9.91 -4.89
CA TRP A 96 8.54 -10.30 -5.48
C TRP A 96 8.71 -9.73 -6.89
N LYS A 97 7.74 -10.01 -7.77
CA LYS A 97 7.77 -9.53 -9.16
C LYS A 97 7.83 -8.00 -9.25
N ARG A 98 7.05 -7.31 -8.40
CA ARG A 98 7.08 -5.84 -8.33
C ARG A 98 8.44 -5.31 -7.91
N ALA A 99 9.05 -5.86 -6.87
CA ALA A 99 10.38 -5.45 -6.41
C ALA A 99 11.43 -5.72 -7.48
N ALA A 100 11.42 -6.92 -8.09
CA ALA A 100 12.36 -7.32 -9.14
C ALA A 100 12.29 -6.40 -10.38
N ILE A 101 11.10 -6.07 -10.87
CA ILE A 101 10.91 -5.13 -11.99
C ILE A 101 11.47 -3.74 -11.66
N LYS A 102 11.35 -3.31 -10.41
CA LYS A 102 11.82 -1.98 -9.99
C LYS A 102 13.34 -1.87 -9.87
N LEU A 103 14.06 -2.97 -9.86
CA LEU A 103 15.52 -2.96 -9.94
C LEU A 103 16.04 -2.44 -11.30
N ASP A 104 15.21 -2.40 -12.33
CA ASP A 104 15.58 -1.84 -13.64
C ASP A 104 15.67 -0.29 -13.62
N ASP A 105 15.03 0.36 -12.64
CA ASP A 105 15.18 1.80 -12.41
C ASP A 105 16.36 2.05 -11.44
N PRO A 106 17.45 2.70 -11.89
CA PRO A 106 18.65 2.89 -11.05
C PRO A 106 18.36 3.67 -9.75
N LYS A 107 17.41 4.59 -9.77
CA LYS A 107 17.07 5.39 -8.58
C LYS A 107 16.32 4.54 -7.54
N ILE A 108 15.36 3.75 -8.01
CA ILE A 108 14.58 2.87 -7.14
C ILE A 108 15.46 1.72 -6.64
N ARG A 109 16.29 1.13 -7.52
CA ARG A 109 17.26 0.10 -7.16
C ARG A 109 18.15 0.59 -6.00
N LYS A 110 18.77 1.76 -6.11
CA LYS A 110 19.58 2.31 -5.04
C LYS A 110 18.83 2.36 -3.72
N ARG A 111 17.58 2.78 -3.73
CA ARG A 111 16.75 2.86 -2.52
C ARG A 111 16.38 1.50 -1.95
N ILE A 112 16.12 0.51 -2.81
CA ILE A 112 15.91 -0.89 -2.38
C ILE A 112 17.18 -1.42 -1.71
N VAL A 113 18.36 -1.17 -2.28
CA VAL A 113 19.64 -1.56 -1.69
C VAL A 113 19.86 -0.85 -0.35
N ASP A 114 19.68 0.46 -0.29
CA ASP A 114 19.82 1.25 0.95
C ASP A 114 18.84 0.77 2.03
N PHE A 115 17.61 0.42 1.65
CA PHE A 115 16.62 -0.17 2.54
C PHE A 115 17.08 -1.54 3.07
N SER A 116 17.61 -2.39 2.20
CA SER A 116 18.08 -3.74 2.57
C SER A 116 19.29 -3.66 3.49
N ARG A 117 20.24 -2.75 3.25
CA ARG A 117 21.38 -2.49 4.13
C ARG A 117 20.98 -2.01 5.51
N PHE A 118 19.90 -1.23 5.58
CA PHE A 118 19.38 -0.74 6.85
C PHE A 118 18.92 -1.89 7.79
N ALA A 119 18.56 -3.00 7.23
CA ALA A 119 18.21 -4.19 7.99
C ALA A 119 19.42 -4.99 8.49
N ASP A 120 20.64 -4.54 8.21
CA ASP A 120 21.90 -5.21 8.59
C ASP A 120 21.99 -6.65 8.05
N LEU A 121 21.58 -6.83 6.79
CA LEU A 121 21.56 -8.14 6.13
C LEU A 121 22.88 -8.49 5.45
N GLY A 122 23.92 -7.64 5.55
CA GLY A 122 25.21 -7.86 4.89
C GLY A 122 25.18 -7.73 3.37
N ILE A 123 24.07 -7.30 2.81
CA ILE A 123 23.90 -7.11 1.38
C ILE A 123 24.61 -5.83 0.92
N GLU A 124 25.51 -5.97 -0.05
CA GLU A 124 26.22 -4.85 -0.64
C GLU A 124 25.45 -4.27 -1.84
N ASP A 125 24.87 -5.13 -2.66
CA ASP A 125 24.04 -4.72 -3.80
C ASP A 125 22.98 -5.76 -4.13
N ILE A 126 21.91 -5.32 -4.84
CA ILE A 126 20.85 -6.18 -5.39
C ILE A 126 20.60 -5.73 -6.83
N TYR A 127 20.69 -6.64 -7.76
CA TYR A 127 20.55 -6.33 -9.19
C TYR A 127 20.00 -7.52 -9.96
N LYS A 128 19.74 -7.34 -11.26
CA LYS A 128 19.25 -8.40 -12.14
C LYS A 128 20.34 -8.83 -13.13
N VAL A 129 20.42 -10.14 -13.34
CA VAL A 129 21.20 -10.77 -14.40
C VAL A 129 20.29 -11.75 -15.13
N ASN A 130 20.01 -11.54 -16.40
CA ASN A 130 19.12 -12.37 -17.21
C ASN A 130 17.76 -12.65 -16.52
N ASP A 131 17.12 -11.60 -15.99
CA ASP A 131 15.88 -11.63 -15.24
C ASP A 131 15.94 -12.33 -13.86
N GLU A 132 17.06 -12.90 -13.47
CA GLU A 132 17.29 -13.41 -12.13
C GLU A 132 17.75 -12.30 -11.19
N VAL A 133 17.15 -12.23 -9.99
CA VAL A 133 17.58 -11.29 -8.94
C VAL A 133 18.79 -11.88 -8.24
N VAL A 134 19.83 -11.07 -8.12
CA VAL A 134 21.12 -11.43 -7.53
C VAL A 134 21.43 -10.50 -6.37
N SER A 135 21.88 -11.04 -5.24
CA SER A 135 22.50 -10.28 -4.16
C SER A 135 24.01 -10.40 -4.21
N SER A 136 24.70 -9.34 -3.79
CA SER A 136 26.14 -9.37 -3.57
C SER A 136 26.49 -9.08 -2.13
N HIS A 137 27.49 -9.79 -1.62
CA HIS A 137 27.98 -9.72 -0.24
C HIS A 137 29.48 -9.52 -0.22
N VAL A 138 29.97 -8.74 0.72
CA VAL A 138 31.40 -8.64 0.96
C VAL A 138 31.87 -9.87 1.72
N GLN A 139 32.91 -10.52 1.23
CA GLN A 139 33.60 -11.61 1.91
C GLN A 139 34.77 -11.05 2.72
N TYR A 140 34.93 -11.57 3.93
CA TYR A 140 36.01 -11.21 4.83
C TYR A 140 36.95 -12.41 5.03
N ASP A 141 38.23 -12.12 5.24
CA ASP A 141 39.20 -13.13 5.67
C ASP A 141 39.12 -13.43 7.19
N ASP A 142 39.96 -14.34 7.67
CA ASP A 142 40.01 -14.74 9.09
C ASP A 142 40.43 -13.55 10.01
N GLU A 143 41.02 -12.50 9.44
CA GLU A 143 41.45 -11.29 10.15
C GLU A 143 40.35 -10.20 10.11
N GLY A 144 39.22 -10.45 9.45
CA GLY A 144 38.09 -9.51 9.30
C GLY A 144 38.33 -8.43 8.24
N LYS A 145 39.27 -8.62 7.32
CA LYS A 145 39.54 -7.72 6.22
C LYS A 145 38.73 -8.11 4.98
N GLU A 146 38.16 -7.10 4.32
CA GLU A 146 37.45 -7.28 3.06
C GLU A 146 38.36 -7.87 1.98
N THR A 147 37.94 -8.95 1.35
CA THR A 147 38.70 -9.65 0.31
C THR A 147 38.09 -9.49 -1.07
N GLN A 148 36.86 -9.84 -1.23
CA GLN A 148 36.13 -9.76 -2.51
C GLN A 148 34.64 -9.64 -2.31
N THR A 149 33.93 -9.24 -3.37
CA THR A 149 32.46 -9.30 -3.40
C THR A 149 32.04 -10.58 -4.12
N VAL A 150 31.15 -11.34 -3.50
CA VAL A 150 30.59 -12.59 -4.03
C VAL A 150 29.10 -12.37 -4.30
N SER A 151 28.62 -12.85 -5.43
CA SER A 151 27.23 -12.70 -5.84
C SER A 151 26.52 -14.05 -5.91
N PHE A 152 25.27 -14.07 -5.44
CA PHE A 152 24.44 -15.27 -5.37
C PHE A 152 23.04 -15.01 -5.93
N PRO A 153 22.38 -16.03 -6.54
CA PRO A 153 20.96 -15.97 -6.80
C PRO A 153 20.20 -15.68 -5.49
N PHE A 154 19.40 -14.58 -5.50
CA PHE A 154 18.78 -14.07 -4.28
C PHE A 154 17.80 -15.08 -3.66
N GLU A 155 16.88 -15.60 -4.46
CA GLU A 155 15.78 -16.45 -3.99
C GLU A 155 16.25 -17.77 -3.37
N SER A 156 17.35 -18.32 -3.84
CA SER A 156 17.87 -19.61 -3.38
C SER A 156 18.93 -19.53 -2.25
N ASN A 157 19.49 -18.35 -2.02
CA ASN A 157 20.60 -18.19 -1.08
C ASN A 157 20.29 -17.27 0.10
N GLU A 158 19.28 -16.41 -0.02
CA GLU A 158 18.88 -15.55 1.09
C GLU A 158 17.90 -16.24 2.05
N SER A 159 17.84 -15.74 3.28
CA SER A 159 16.86 -16.22 4.25
C SER A 159 15.43 -15.82 3.85
N GLU A 160 14.42 -16.59 4.30
CA GLU A 160 13.01 -16.21 4.08
C GLU A 160 12.70 -14.80 4.61
N GLY A 161 13.33 -14.39 5.71
CA GLY A 161 13.18 -13.05 6.27
C GLY A 161 13.77 -11.99 5.36
N THR A 162 14.93 -12.23 4.75
CA THR A 162 15.57 -11.35 3.77
C THR A 162 14.69 -11.21 2.52
N ILE A 163 14.18 -12.33 2.03
CA ILE A 163 13.28 -12.37 0.87
C ILE A 163 12.03 -11.54 1.16
N LYS A 164 11.38 -11.75 2.30
CA LYS A 164 10.19 -10.99 2.72
C LYS A 164 10.48 -9.50 2.86
N TYR A 165 11.62 -9.14 3.42
CA TYR A 165 12.03 -7.76 3.58
C TYR A 165 12.25 -7.07 2.21
N PHE A 166 12.90 -7.75 1.27
CA PHE A 166 13.06 -7.28 -0.11
C PHE A 166 11.69 -7.10 -0.82
N GLN A 167 10.78 -8.06 -0.68
CA GLN A 167 9.43 -7.99 -1.25
C GLN A 167 8.68 -6.74 -0.78
N LEU A 168 8.85 -6.36 0.50
CA LEU A 168 8.23 -5.19 1.10
C LEU A 168 8.95 -3.87 0.77
N ALA A 169 10.19 -3.90 0.27
CA ALA A 169 10.99 -2.70 0.04
C ALA A 169 10.28 -1.69 -0.89
N TYR A 170 9.84 -2.13 -2.07
CA TYR A 170 9.22 -1.20 -3.03
C TYR A 170 7.90 -0.61 -2.52
N PRO A 171 6.90 -1.36 -2.03
CA PRO A 171 5.67 -0.77 -1.51
C PRO A 171 5.90 0.17 -0.32
N ILE A 172 6.89 -0.09 0.53
CA ILE A 172 7.26 0.81 1.63
C ILE A 172 7.87 2.10 1.08
N ILE A 173 8.84 2.00 0.16
CA ILE A 173 9.46 3.15 -0.49
C ILE A 173 8.41 4.01 -1.20
N ASP A 174 7.53 3.39 -1.99
CA ASP A 174 6.46 4.08 -2.71
C ASP A 174 5.47 4.79 -1.75
N ALA A 175 5.14 4.15 -0.64
CA ALA A 175 4.26 4.75 0.37
C ALA A 175 4.90 5.97 1.04
N LEU A 176 6.18 5.88 1.41
CA LEU A 176 6.92 6.98 2.04
C LEU A 176 7.09 8.17 1.09
N ASP A 177 7.40 7.90 -0.19
CA ASP A 177 7.65 8.95 -1.19
C ASP A 177 6.39 9.70 -1.61
N ASN A 178 5.29 8.96 -1.74
CA ASN A 178 4.06 9.47 -2.32
C ASN A 178 2.96 9.71 -1.26
N GLY A 179 3.27 9.56 0.03
CA GLY A 179 2.30 9.73 1.12
C GLY A 179 1.15 8.74 1.07
N LYS A 180 1.39 7.55 0.50
CA LYS A 180 0.39 6.48 0.39
C LYS A 180 0.22 5.74 1.72
N ARG A 181 -0.82 4.95 1.80
CA ARG A 181 -1.15 4.13 2.98
C ARG A 181 -0.84 2.69 2.69
N LEU A 182 -0.25 2.02 3.69
CA LEU A 182 -0.02 0.59 3.65
C LEU A 182 -0.80 -0.08 4.77
N VAL A 183 -1.49 -1.14 4.42
CA VAL A 183 -2.07 -2.11 5.33
C VAL A 183 -1.36 -3.43 5.04
N ILE A 184 -0.58 -3.92 5.99
CA ILE A 184 0.19 -5.15 5.83
C ILE A 184 -0.32 -6.13 6.89
N ASP A 185 -0.90 -7.23 6.41
CA ASP A 185 -1.32 -8.31 7.29
C ASP A 185 -0.11 -9.19 7.65
N GLU A 186 0.00 -9.57 8.92
CA GLU A 186 1.10 -10.38 9.44
C GLU A 186 2.51 -9.87 9.05
N ILE A 187 2.74 -8.57 9.22
CA ILE A 187 4.01 -7.93 8.86
C ILE A 187 5.25 -8.59 9.48
N ASP A 188 5.10 -9.23 10.63
CA ASP A 188 6.14 -9.95 11.36
C ASP A 188 6.33 -11.40 10.90
N SER A 189 5.46 -11.91 10.02
CA SER A 189 5.58 -13.25 9.47
C SER A 189 6.91 -13.42 8.72
N LYS A 190 7.67 -14.46 9.07
CA LYS A 190 8.98 -14.80 8.50
C LYS A 190 10.11 -13.79 8.77
N MET A 191 9.84 -12.67 9.46
CA MET A 191 10.84 -11.63 9.73
C MET A 191 11.31 -11.64 11.19
N HIS A 192 12.58 -11.31 11.38
CA HIS A 192 13.08 -11.05 12.72
C HIS A 192 12.41 -9.79 13.30
N PRO A 193 12.01 -9.76 14.60
CA PRO A 193 11.32 -8.60 15.21
C PRO A 193 12.02 -7.26 15.02
N LYS A 194 13.36 -7.26 14.95
CA LYS A 194 14.13 -6.04 14.65
C LYS A 194 13.83 -5.46 13.28
N LEU A 195 13.60 -6.29 12.26
CA LEU A 195 13.26 -5.83 10.91
C LEU A 195 11.86 -5.20 10.88
N THR A 196 10.90 -5.84 11.53
CA THR A 196 9.55 -5.30 11.68
C THR A 196 9.57 -3.95 12.41
N SER A 197 10.32 -3.85 13.52
CA SER A 197 10.49 -2.58 14.25
C SER A 197 11.08 -1.49 13.37
N LYS A 198 12.07 -1.82 12.55
CA LYS A 198 12.68 -0.86 11.62
C LYS A 198 11.70 -0.33 10.58
N ILE A 199 10.85 -1.19 10.01
CA ILE A 199 9.79 -0.76 9.09
C ILE A 199 8.85 0.23 9.79
N ILE A 200 8.39 -0.09 11.00
CA ILE A 200 7.49 0.78 11.77
C ILE A 200 8.16 2.12 12.09
N GLU A 201 9.45 2.12 12.44
CA GLU A 201 10.21 3.35 12.69
C GLU A 201 10.19 4.30 11.49
N LEU A 202 10.31 3.80 10.24
CA LEU A 202 10.31 4.63 9.04
C LEU A 202 9.03 5.47 8.89
N PHE A 203 7.88 4.96 9.33
CA PHE A 203 6.60 5.67 9.29
C PHE A 203 6.37 6.60 10.49
N ASN A 204 7.15 6.45 11.56
CA ASN A 204 7.02 7.24 12.80
C ASN A 204 8.07 8.36 12.92
N PHE A 205 9.06 8.41 12.06
CA PHE A 205 10.03 9.51 12.05
C PHE A 205 9.31 10.80 11.62
N LYS A 206 9.15 11.72 12.57
CA LYS A 206 8.84 13.10 12.22
C LYS A 206 10.10 13.66 11.55
N ALA A 207 9.98 14.07 10.29
CA ALA A 207 10.99 14.92 9.69
C ALA A 207 11.14 16.16 10.59
N THR A 208 12.28 16.28 11.27
CA THR A 208 12.70 17.47 12.04
C THR A 208 13.14 18.55 11.07
#